data_f5572beb9d7a8fbc78d82495b6a0c126
#
_entry.id   f5572beb9d7a8fbc78d82495b6a0c126
#
_cell.length_a   1.000
_cell.length_b   1.000
_cell.length_c   1.000
_cell.angle_alpha   90.00
_cell.angle_beta   90.00
_cell.angle_gamma   90.00
#
_symmetry.space_group_name_H-M   'P 1'
#
loop_
_entity.id
_entity.type
_entity.pdbx_description
1 polymer ?
#
loop_
_entity_poly.entity_id
_entity_poly.type
_entity_poly.pdbx_seq_one_letter_code
_entity_poly.pdbx_strand_id
1 'polypeptide(L)'
;MSENILNQDSIEQTSLDFVKSNLHKEACFGLSDQQFNQLKTWSKSAKLNTHSTKFPDIVFDNGFIEHFGVTSSSEDKKGAHQVRESSIFKKNSETRFLNNLETSEQDELVSNSYLRPFEQHSHINIVESIKKNWVKHIGSYEKSMNSSEHRIFLLQYLDTNIHTAITPKNECAEIFESYMISADKSLLKWIYTFKEKIDYLILINPVSISLEVIKISSIPALIEKEIEVIYTPIFGFESHRFHGMKSSK
;
A
#
# COMPACT_ATOMS: atom_id res chain seq x y z
N MET A 1 25.29 -6.47 -3.88
CA MET A 1 24.67 -6.02 -2.59
C MET A 1 24.28 -4.53 -2.61
N SER A 2 25.04 -3.63 -3.26
CA SER A 2 24.76 -2.18 -3.26
C SER A 2 23.50 -1.75 -4.01
N GLU A 3 23.15 -2.33 -5.13
CA GLU A 3 21.96 -1.96 -5.92
C GLU A 3 20.62 -2.25 -5.22
N ASN A 4 20.55 -3.35 -4.45
CA ASN A 4 19.32 -3.67 -3.73
C ASN A 4 19.06 -2.72 -2.55
N ILE A 5 20.09 -2.21 -1.90
CA ILE A 5 19.99 -1.26 -0.78
C ILE A 5 19.51 0.10 -1.31
N LEU A 6 20.10 0.60 -2.39
CA LEU A 6 19.70 1.86 -3.02
C LEU A 6 18.24 1.84 -3.49
N ASN A 7 17.74 0.68 -3.92
CA ASN A 7 16.34 0.54 -4.34
C ASN A 7 15.38 0.52 -3.15
N GLN A 8 15.76 -0.09 -2.02
CA GLN A 8 14.94 -0.13 -0.81
C GLN A 8 14.82 1.26 -0.17
N ASP A 9 15.92 1.98 0.03
CA ASP A 9 15.91 3.35 0.57
C ASP A 9 15.05 4.28 -0.30
N SER A 10 15.06 4.10 -1.62
CA SER A 10 14.21 4.85 -2.55
C SER A 10 12.72 4.54 -2.36
N ILE A 11 12.36 3.29 -2.10
CA ILE A 11 10.96 2.87 -1.85
C ILE A 11 10.46 3.43 -0.52
N GLU A 12 11.26 3.33 0.52
CA GLU A 12 10.94 3.85 1.86
C GLU A 12 10.78 5.38 1.83
N GLN A 13 11.68 6.10 1.13
CA GLN A 13 11.57 7.54 0.95
C GLN A 13 10.30 7.91 0.18
N THR A 14 10.00 7.22 -0.91
CA THR A 14 8.79 7.46 -1.72
C THR A 14 7.53 7.23 -0.88
N SER A 15 7.51 6.18 -0.05
CA SER A 15 6.39 5.88 0.83
C SER A 15 6.22 6.96 1.90
N LEU A 16 7.30 7.43 2.49
CA LEU A 16 7.29 8.54 3.46
C LEU A 16 6.79 9.85 2.83
N ASP A 17 7.26 10.17 1.63
CA ASP A 17 6.85 11.38 0.90
C ASP A 17 5.37 11.31 0.49
N PHE A 18 4.87 10.11 0.14
CA PHE A 18 3.47 9.88 -0.10
C PHE A 18 2.62 10.18 1.15
N VAL A 19 3.02 9.68 2.32
CA VAL A 19 2.35 9.99 3.60
C VAL A 19 2.36 11.49 3.86
N LYS A 20 3.52 12.16 3.73
CA LYS A 20 3.65 13.60 3.94
C LYS A 20 2.69 14.42 3.07
N SER A 21 2.48 14.00 1.84
CA SER A 21 1.68 14.72 0.84
C SER A 21 0.19 14.45 0.96
N ASN A 22 -0.21 13.25 1.42
CA ASN A 22 -1.60 12.79 1.39
C ASN A 22 -2.24 12.62 2.78
N LEU A 23 -1.52 12.91 3.87
CA LEU A 23 -2.07 12.78 5.21
C LEU A 23 -3.13 13.86 5.48
N HIS A 24 -4.38 13.44 5.64
CA HIS A 24 -5.54 14.27 5.94
C HIS A 24 -6.42 13.63 7.01
N LYS A 25 -7.24 14.43 7.68
CA LYS A 25 -7.96 13.98 8.88
C LYS A 25 -8.99 12.89 8.59
N GLU A 26 -9.64 12.96 7.44
CA GLU A 26 -10.69 12.04 7.02
C GLU A 26 -10.18 10.62 6.80
N ALA A 27 -8.88 10.47 6.51
CA ALA A 27 -8.21 9.18 6.38
C ALA A 27 -7.79 8.57 7.73
N CYS A 28 -8.06 9.27 8.85
CA CYS A 28 -7.56 8.89 10.16
C CYS A 28 -8.68 8.36 11.06
N PHE A 29 -8.57 7.11 11.46
CA PHE A 29 -9.55 6.40 12.29
C PHE A 29 -9.10 6.32 13.74
N GLY A 30 -9.95 6.82 14.65
CA GLY A 30 -9.72 6.78 16.09
C GLY A 30 -8.71 7.81 16.61
N LEU A 31 -8.36 8.84 15.84
CA LEU A 31 -7.48 9.93 16.25
C LEU A 31 -8.29 11.17 16.63
N SER A 32 -7.94 11.80 17.76
CA SER A 32 -8.38 13.17 18.07
C SER A 32 -7.65 14.17 17.17
N ASP A 33 -8.13 15.43 17.13
CA ASP A 33 -7.46 16.50 16.37
C ASP A 33 -6.04 16.76 16.86
N GLN A 34 -5.82 16.69 18.18
CA GLN A 34 -4.49 16.82 18.76
C GLN A 34 -3.56 15.70 18.27
N GLN A 35 -4.02 14.46 18.28
CA GLN A 35 -3.24 13.30 17.80
C GLN A 35 -2.96 13.36 16.30
N PHE A 36 -3.93 13.81 15.51
CA PHE A 36 -3.72 14.05 14.10
C PHE A 36 -2.64 15.10 13.83
N ASN A 37 -2.69 16.24 14.53
CA ASN A 37 -1.68 17.29 14.41
C ASN A 37 -0.30 16.81 14.85
N GLN A 38 -0.23 15.99 15.89
CA GLN A 38 1.00 15.35 16.35
C GLN A 38 1.56 14.40 15.29
N LEU A 39 0.74 13.52 14.73
CA LEU A 39 1.15 12.61 13.65
C LEU A 39 1.66 13.38 12.42
N LYS A 40 1.00 14.47 12.07
CA LYS A 40 1.43 15.36 10.98
C LYS A 40 2.79 16.01 11.26
N THR A 41 3.06 16.36 12.51
CA THR A 41 4.37 16.90 12.93
C THR A 41 5.45 15.82 12.82
N TRP A 42 5.19 14.62 13.32
CA TRP A 42 6.11 13.47 13.22
C TRP A 42 6.42 13.13 11.77
N SER A 43 5.40 13.03 10.93
CA SER A 43 5.59 12.75 9.50
C SER A 43 6.51 13.77 8.83
N LYS A 44 6.38 15.05 9.15
CA LYS A 44 7.24 16.11 8.60
C LYS A 44 8.69 16.02 9.06
N SER A 45 8.94 15.67 10.32
CA SER A 45 10.30 15.54 10.89
C SER A 45 10.94 14.19 10.56
N ALA A 46 10.15 13.20 10.12
CA ALA A 46 10.61 11.85 9.82
C ALA A 46 11.63 11.82 8.66
N LYS A 47 12.68 11.01 8.84
CA LYS A 47 13.80 10.80 7.88
C LYS A 47 14.15 9.31 7.87
N LEU A 48 14.71 8.86 6.76
CA LEU A 48 15.29 7.51 6.68
C LEU A 48 16.36 7.33 7.77
N ASN A 49 16.43 6.13 8.31
CA ASN A 49 17.51 5.77 9.21
C ASN A 49 18.83 5.70 8.42
N THR A 50 19.88 6.33 8.91
CA THR A 50 21.21 6.31 8.28
C THR A 50 21.85 4.92 8.26
N HIS A 51 21.30 3.97 9.01
CA HIS A 51 21.72 2.58 9.07
C HIS A 51 20.68 1.66 8.40
N SER A 52 20.52 1.79 7.10
CA SER A 52 19.48 1.15 6.26
C SER A 52 19.32 -0.38 6.40
N THR A 53 20.28 -1.07 7.04
CA THR A 53 20.21 -2.52 7.28
C THR A 53 19.71 -2.88 8.69
N LYS A 54 19.37 -1.88 9.52
CA LYS A 54 18.97 -2.07 10.91
C LYS A 54 17.61 -1.45 11.16
N PHE A 55 16.80 -2.14 11.95
CA PHE A 55 15.56 -1.60 12.50
C PHE A 55 15.83 -0.31 13.29
N PRO A 56 15.00 0.70 13.17
CA PRO A 56 13.87 0.86 12.24
C PRO A 56 14.28 1.49 10.89
N ASP A 57 13.40 1.46 9.88
CA ASP A 57 13.65 2.04 8.55
C ASP A 57 13.63 3.57 8.58
N ILE A 58 12.72 4.17 9.36
CA ILE A 58 12.48 5.61 9.42
C ILE A 58 12.44 6.05 10.90
N VAL A 59 13.03 7.18 11.20
CA VAL A 59 13.09 7.76 12.56
C VAL A 59 12.52 9.16 12.59
N PHE A 60 11.90 9.51 13.72
CA PHE A 60 11.46 10.87 14.07
C PHE A 60 11.63 11.08 15.57
N ASP A 61 11.37 12.31 16.07
CA ASP A 61 11.54 12.63 17.49
C ASP A 61 10.71 11.71 18.38
N ASN A 62 11.38 10.96 19.25
CA ASN A 62 10.84 9.97 20.18
C ASN A 62 10.07 8.80 19.53
N GLY A 63 10.27 8.54 18.23
CA GLY A 63 9.52 7.49 17.57
C GLY A 63 10.20 6.91 16.35
N PHE A 64 9.55 5.87 15.82
CA PHE A 64 9.96 5.23 14.58
C PHE A 64 8.78 4.87 13.68
N ILE A 65 9.09 4.72 12.40
CA ILE A 65 8.21 4.09 11.41
C ILE A 65 8.97 2.91 10.81
N GLU A 66 8.36 1.74 10.87
CA GLU A 66 8.86 0.55 10.20
C GLU A 66 8.03 0.31 8.95
N HIS A 67 8.67 0.18 7.79
CA HIS A 67 8.03 0.08 6.49
C HIS A 67 8.10 -1.34 5.93
N PHE A 68 7.00 -1.82 5.35
CA PHE A 68 7.00 -3.07 4.60
C PHE A 68 5.90 -3.13 3.54
N GLY A 69 6.21 -3.81 2.44
CA GLY A 69 5.26 -4.07 1.37
C GLY A 69 4.32 -5.23 1.69
N VAL A 70 3.09 -5.13 1.20
CA VAL A 70 2.07 -6.19 1.26
C VAL A 70 1.44 -6.39 -0.11
N THR A 71 0.97 -7.59 -0.39
CA THR A 71 0.39 -7.96 -1.69
C THR A 71 -0.83 -8.84 -1.52
N SER A 72 -1.75 -8.76 -2.46
CA SER A 72 -2.91 -9.64 -2.58
C SER A 72 -2.65 -10.88 -3.46
N SER A 73 -1.46 -10.98 -4.07
CA SER A 73 -1.09 -12.13 -4.87
C SER A 73 -0.61 -13.30 -4.01
N SER A 74 -0.74 -14.54 -4.54
CA SER A 74 -0.22 -15.71 -3.84
C SER A 74 1.31 -15.65 -3.74
N GLU A 75 1.86 -15.95 -2.55
CA GLU A 75 3.29 -15.88 -2.27
C GLU A 75 4.13 -17.02 -2.91
N ASP A 76 3.50 -18.01 -3.49
CA ASP A 76 4.19 -19.06 -4.25
C ASP A 76 4.99 -18.50 -5.44
N LYS A 77 4.61 -17.30 -5.89
CA LYS A 77 5.40 -16.50 -6.83
C LYS A 77 6.16 -15.43 -6.06
N LYS A 78 7.47 -15.61 -5.87
CA LYS A 78 8.36 -14.60 -5.27
C LYS A 78 8.05 -13.21 -5.89
N GLY A 79 7.96 -12.17 -5.06
CA GLY A 79 7.60 -10.80 -5.51
C GLY A 79 8.39 -10.28 -6.72
N ALA A 80 9.65 -10.72 -6.89
CA ALA A 80 10.44 -10.47 -8.08
C ALA A 80 9.83 -11.04 -9.37
N HIS A 81 9.04 -12.10 -9.31
CA HIS A 81 8.38 -12.67 -10.49
C HIS A 81 7.27 -11.75 -10.99
N GLN A 82 6.42 -11.24 -10.10
CA GLN A 82 5.32 -10.33 -10.47
C GLN A 82 5.85 -9.01 -11.02
N VAL A 83 6.87 -8.42 -10.38
CA VAL A 83 7.54 -7.20 -10.89
C VAL A 83 8.14 -7.44 -12.27
N ARG A 84 8.73 -8.61 -12.50
CA ARG A 84 9.28 -9.00 -13.81
C ARG A 84 8.18 -9.16 -14.85
N GLU A 85 7.08 -9.84 -14.54
CA GLU A 85 5.93 -10.00 -15.45
C GLU A 85 5.30 -8.64 -15.79
N SER A 86 5.14 -7.75 -14.81
CA SER A 86 4.65 -6.39 -15.03
C SER A 86 5.57 -5.61 -15.96
N SER A 87 6.88 -5.68 -15.74
CA SER A 87 7.86 -5.03 -16.61
C SER A 87 7.83 -5.56 -18.04
N ILE A 88 7.67 -6.89 -18.20
CA ILE A 88 7.54 -7.53 -19.52
C ILE A 88 6.23 -7.07 -20.21
N PHE A 89 5.11 -7.06 -19.47
CA PHE A 89 3.83 -6.62 -20.00
C PHE A 89 3.88 -5.16 -20.45
N LYS A 90 4.45 -4.26 -19.62
CA LYS A 90 4.66 -2.86 -19.98
C LYS A 90 5.48 -2.71 -21.26
N LYS A 91 6.64 -3.38 -21.33
CA LYS A 91 7.53 -3.32 -22.50
C LYS A 91 6.84 -3.85 -23.77
N ASN A 92 6.11 -4.96 -23.67
CA ASN A 92 5.37 -5.51 -24.81
C ASN A 92 4.24 -4.58 -25.25
N SER A 93 3.55 -3.95 -24.31
CA SER A 93 2.50 -2.96 -24.57
C SER A 93 3.06 -1.73 -25.29
N GLU A 94 4.19 -1.21 -24.80
CA GLU A 94 4.89 -0.10 -25.43
C GLU A 94 5.37 -0.43 -26.85
N THR A 95 5.95 -1.62 -27.06
CA THR A 95 6.37 -2.07 -28.40
C THR A 95 5.19 -2.13 -29.35
N ARG A 96 4.05 -2.69 -28.91
CA ARG A 96 2.82 -2.73 -29.72
C ARG A 96 2.30 -1.34 -30.04
N PHE A 97 2.34 -0.44 -29.09
CA PHE A 97 1.94 0.94 -29.28
C PHE A 97 2.83 1.63 -30.33
N LEU A 98 4.17 1.50 -30.21
CA LEU A 98 5.11 2.09 -31.17
C LEU A 98 4.89 1.56 -32.60
N ASN A 99 4.66 0.26 -32.77
CA ASN A 99 4.32 -0.32 -34.06
C ASN A 99 3.02 0.26 -34.64
N ASN A 100 1.98 0.44 -33.80
CA ASN A 100 0.74 1.07 -34.22
C ASN A 100 0.94 2.53 -34.61
N LEU A 101 1.78 3.26 -33.85
CA LEU A 101 2.12 4.65 -34.16
C LEU A 101 2.89 4.77 -35.48
N GLU A 102 3.80 3.85 -35.78
CA GLU A 102 4.54 3.83 -37.04
C GLU A 102 3.62 3.60 -38.26
N THR A 103 2.56 2.81 -38.10
CA THR A 103 1.59 2.49 -39.16
C THR A 103 0.44 3.49 -39.25
N SER A 104 0.29 4.42 -38.29
CA SER A 104 -0.74 5.45 -38.32
C SER A 104 -0.49 6.51 -39.40
N GLU A 105 -1.54 7.25 -39.73
CA GLU A 105 -1.42 8.40 -40.62
C GLU A 105 -0.63 9.55 -39.93
N GLN A 106 -0.12 10.45 -40.75
CA GLN A 106 0.62 11.59 -40.27
C GLN A 106 -0.32 12.55 -39.52
N ASP A 107 0.12 13.08 -38.39
CA ASP A 107 -0.64 14.00 -37.53
C ASP A 107 -1.93 13.37 -36.90
N GLU A 108 -2.07 12.05 -36.95
CA GLU A 108 -3.12 11.32 -36.24
C GLU A 108 -2.75 11.08 -34.78
N LEU A 109 -3.70 11.37 -33.86
CA LEU A 109 -3.55 11.03 -32.45
C LEU A 109 -3.88 9.57 -32.20
N VAL A 110 -2.87 8.76 -31.91
CA VAL A 110 -3.03 7.36 -31.56
C VAL A 110 -3.11 7.21 -30.04
N SER A 111 -4.16 6.53 -29.56
CA SER A 111 -4.34 6.20 -28.16
C SER A 111 -4.68 4.73 -28.01
N ASN A 112 -3.82 3.99 -27.30
CA ASN A 112 -4.03 2.57 -27.05
C ASN A 112 -4.01 2.26 -25.55
N SER A 113 -4.93 1.39 -25.12
CA SER A 113 -4.96 0.82 -23.76
C SER A 113 -4.72 -0.68 -23.87
N TYR A 114 -3.79 -1.18 -23.08
CA TYR A 114 -3.49 -2.61 -22.98
C TYR A 114 -3.86 -3.07 -21.58
N LEU A 115 -4.62 -4.16 -21.49
CA LEU A 115 -5.09 -4.73 -20.24
C LEU A 115 -4.69 -6.20 -20.17
N ARG A 116 -4.33 -6.65 -18.98
CA ARG A 116 -4.26 -8.06 -18.65
C ARG A 116 -4.93 -8.33 -17.30
N PRO A 117 -5.61 -9.47 -17.12
CA PRO A 117 -6.09 -9.84 -15.81
C PRO A 117 -4.91 -10.17 -14.88
N PHE A 118 -5.04 -9.83 -13.60
CA PHE A 118 -4.18 -10.38 -12.57
C PHE A 118 -4.74 -11.73 -12.15
N GLU A 119 -3.98 -12.77 -12.40
CA GLU A 119 -4.29 -14.09 -11.89
C GLU A 119 -3.93 -14.17 -10.40
N GLN A 120 -4.83 -14.76 -9.61
CA GLN A 120 -4.56 -15.19 -8.21
C GLN A 120 -4.48 -14.10 -7.14
N HIS A 121 -5.10 -12.95 -7.32
CA HIS A 121 -5.28 -12.00 -6.22
C HIS A 121 -6.50 -12.38 -5.36
N SER A 122 -6.35 -12.33 -4.04
CA SER A 122 -7.46 -12.59 -3.11
C SER A 122 -7.33 -11.80 -1.81
N HIS A 123 -8.48 -11.59 -1.14
CA HIS A 123 -8.53 -11.03 0.21
C HIS A 123 -7.71 -11.89 1.21
N ILE A 124 -7.78 -13.22 1.10
CA ILE A 124 -7.02 -14.12 1.97
C ILE A 124 -5.53 -13.86 1.84
N ASN A 125 -5.01 -13.73 0.61
CA ASN A 125 -3.60 -13.49 0.38
C ASN A 125 -3.11 -12.18 0.97
N ILE A 126 -3.88 -11.08 0.84
CA ILE A 126 -3.47 -9.80 1.44
C ILE A 126 -3.46 -9.88 2.98
N VAL A 127 -4.45 -10.53 3.59
CA VAL A 127 -4.49 -10.73 5.04
C VAL A 127 -3.30 -11.58 5.53
N GLU A 128 -2.97 -12.65 4.81
CA GLU A 128 -1.80 -13.49 5.11
C GLU A 128 -0.49 -12.73 4.92
N SER A 129 -0.36 -11.97 3.84
CA SER A 129 0.80 -11.12 3.58
C SER A 129 1.00 -10.09 4.70
N ILE A 130 -0.07 -9.41 5.13
CA ILE A 130 -0.02 -8.47 6.26
C ILE A 130 0.43 -9.20 7.52
N LYS A 131 -0.22 -10.29 7.91
CA LYS A 131 0.08 -11.02 9.15
C LYS A 131 1.52 -11.53 9.19
N LYS A 132 1.99 -12.12 8.10
CA LYS A 132 3.34 -12.66 8.00
C LYS A 132 4.40 -11.58 8.16
N ASN A 133 4.28 -10.47 7.40
CA ASN A 133 5.21 -9.37 7.48
C ASN A 133 5.13 -8.66 8.84
N TRP A 134 3.93 -8.45 9.38
CA TRP A 134 3.73 -7.87 10.71
C TRP A 134 4.50 -8.61 11.79
N VAL A 135 4.33 -9.92 11.88
CA VAL A 135 5.02 -10.76 12.88
C VAL A 135 6.54 -10.70 12.71
N LYS A 136 7.03 -10.72 11.46
CA LYS A 136 8.44 -10.58 11.15
C LYS A 136 9.01 -9.25 11.68
N HIS A 137 8.32 -8.13 11.43
CA HIS A 137 8.75 -6.80 11.85
C HIS A 137 8.59 -6.57 13.37
N ILE A 138 7.57 -7.15 14.01
CA ILE A 138 7.49 -7.22 15.48
C ILE A 138 8.72 -7.95 16.07
N GLY A 139 9.12 -9.06 15.46
CA GLY A 139 10.33 -9.79 15.89
C GLY A 139 11.63 -8.97 15.73
N SER A 140 11.71 -8.12 14.71
CA SER A 140 12.82 -7.18 14.52
C SER A 140 12.80 -6.08 15.58
N TYR A 141 11.64 -5.52 15.87
CA TYR A 141 11.45 -4.53 16.93
C TYR A 141 11.89 -5.08 18.30
N GLU A 142 11.40 -6.25 18.68
CA GLU A 142 11.74 -6.87 19.96
C GLU A 142 13.26 -7.14 20.13
N LYS A 143 13.94 -7.51 19.05
CA LYS A 143 15.39 -7.71 19.04
C LYS A 143 16.18 -6.41 19.10
N SER A 144 15.63 -5.31 18.63
CA SER A 144 16.32 -4.01 18.55
C SER A 144 16.49 -3.34 19.90
N MET A 145 15.77 -3.79 20.95
CA MET A 145 15.69 -3.11 22.26
C MET A 145 15.32 -1.63 22.17
N ASN A 146 14.60 -1.24 21.12
CA ASN A 146 14.19 0.14 20.89
C ASN A 146 13.13 0.55 21.92
N SER A 147 13.38 1.65 22.64
CA SER A 147 12.52 2.17 23.69
C SER A 147 11.71 3.40 23.24
N SER A 148 11.48 3.56 21.95
CA SER A 148 10.71 4.69 21.41
C SER A 148 9.30 4.76 21.99
N GLU A 149 8.85 5.99 22.28
CA GLU A 149 7.52 6.25 22.83
C GLU A 149 6.42 6.09 21.78
N HIS A 150 6.75 6.32 20.51
CA HIS A 150 5.80 6.28 19.40
C HIS A 150 6.25 5.29 18.32
N ARG A 151 5.39 4.35 18.01
CA ARG A 151 5.70 3.19 17.19
C ARG A 151 4.66 3.04 16.08
N ILE A 152 5.13 3.20 14.84
CA ILE A 152 4.26 3.24 13.66
C ILE A 152 4.70 2.14 12.69
N PHE A 153 3.72 1.36 12.19
CA PHE A 153 3.92 0.50 11.03
C PHE A 153 3.32 1.16 9.79
N LEU A 154 4.14 1.28 8.74
CA LEU A 154 3.76 1.79 7.44
C LEU A 154 3.72 0.65 6.42
N LEU A 155 2.53 0.29 6.00
CA LEU A 155 2.27 -0.76 5.02
C LEU A 155 2.09 -0.14 3.63
N GLN A 156 2.82 -0.65 2.66
CA GLN A 156 2.69 -0.25 1.26
C GLN A 156 2.02 -1.36 0.45
N TYR A 157 0.87 -1.06 -0.14
CA TYR A 157 0.13 -1.93 -1.03
C TYR A 157 0.17 -1.34 -2.44
N LEU A 158 0.77 -2.05 -3.40
CA LEU A 158 0.99 -1.55 -4.76
C LEU A 158 0.08 -2.20 -5.80
N ASP A 159 -0.73 -3.18 -5.40
CA ASP A 159 -1.59 -3.88 -6.33
C ASP A 159 -2.77 -2.97 -6.74
N THR A 160 -3.06 -2.91 -8.03
CA THR A 160 -4.22 -2.23 -8.59
C THR A 160 -5.37 -3.21 -8.71
N ASN A 161 -6.17 -3.32 -7.64
CA ASN A 161 -7.27 -4.26 -7.59
C ASN A 161 -8.57 -3.53 -7.25
N ILE A 162 -9.67 -4.02 -7.81
CA ILE A 162 -11.00 -3.63 -7.38
C ILE A 162 -11.39 -4.56 -6.24
N HIS A 163 -11.65 -3.97 -5.08
CA HIS A 163 -12.20 -4.65 -3.92
C HIS A 163 -13.69 -4.41 -3.86
N THR A 164 -14.46 -5.46 -3.70
CA THR A 164 -15.90 -5.35 -3.48
C THR A 164 -16.23 -5.73 -2.04
N ALA A 165 -17.07 -4.93 -1.43
CA ALA A 165 -17.59 -5.17 -0.10
C ALA A 165 -19.11 -5.18 -0.13
N ILE A 166 -19.73 -6.14 0.54
CA ILE A 166 -21.17 -6.19 0.70
C ILE A 166 -21.47 -5.82 2.15
N THR A 167 -22.22 -4.74 2.33
CA THR A 167 -22.72 -4.36 3.66
C THR A 167 -24.08 -5.00 3.89
N PRO A 168 -24.33 -5.68 5.04
CA PRO A 168 -25.61 -6.33 5.32
C PRO A 168 -26.80 -5.37 5.31
N LYS A 169 -26.58 -4.07 5.56
CA LYS A 169 -27.64 -3.06 5.62
C LYS A 169 -28.16 -2.58 4.27
N ASN A 170 -27.36 -2.64 3.21
CA ASN A 170 -27.70 -1.98 1.94
C ASN A 170 -27.96 -2.95 0.78
N GLU A 171 -27.70 -4.26 0.94
CA GLU A 171 -27.76 -5.27 -0.14
C GLU A 171 -26.97 -4.85 -1.42
N CYS A 172 -26.27 -3.72 -1.36
CA CYS A 172 -25.49 -3.18 -2.45
C CYS A 172 -24.02 -3.49 -2.24
N ALA A 173 -23.36 -3.91 -3.31
CA ALA A 173 -21.89 -4.02 -3.32
C ALA A 173 -21.27 -2.63 -3.39
N GLU A 174 -20.41 -2.30 -2.43
CA GLU A 174 -19.54 -1.14 -2.52
C GLU A 174 -18.24 -1.56 -3.23
N ILE A 175 -17.74 -0.70 -4.08
CA ILE A 175 -16.52 -0.94 -4.88
C ILE A 175 -15.44 0.00 -4.36
N PHE A 176 -14.31 -0.58 -3.99
CA PHE A 176 -13.13 0.15 -3.54
C PHE A 176 -11.97 -0.07 -4.52
N GLU A 177 -11.25 0.99 -4.82
CA GLU A 177 -10.05 0.94 -5.69
C GLU A 177 -8.80 0.45 -4.94
N SER A 178 -8.90 0.27 -3.62
CA SER A 178 -7.83 -0.25 -2.77
C SER A 178 -8.39 -1.06 -1.61
N TYR A 179 -7.57 -1.92 -1.04
CA TYR A 179 -7.89 -2.60 0.21
C TYR A 179 -7.97 -1.61 1.36
N MET A 180 -9.00 -1.73 2.19
CA MET A 180 -9.25 -0.89 3.36
C MET A 180 -9.19 -1.73 4.65
N ILE A 181 -8.13 -1.53 5.45
CA ILE A 181 -7.98 -2.21 6.74
C ILE A 181 -9.08 -1.78 7.71
N SER A 182 -9.50 -0.51 7.66
CA SER A 182 -10.56 0.04 8.53
C SER A 182 -11.90 -0.71 8.38
N ALA A 183 -12.10 -1.38 7.26
CA ALA A 183 -13.30 -2.18 6.98
C ALA A 183 -13.12 -3.69 7.29
N ASP A 184 -11.90 -4.16 7.57
CA ASP A 184 -11.63 -5.58 7.85
C ASP A 184 -11.65 -5.87 9.35
N LYS A 185 -12.84 -6.15 9.89
CA LYS A 185 -13.03 -6.46 11.32
C LYS A 185 -12.16 -7.62 11.79
N SER A 186 -11.97 -8.63 10.97
CA SER A 186 -11.21 -9.83 11.33
C SER A 186 -9.73 -9.50 11.51
N LEU A 187 -9.18 -8.76 10.57
CA LEU A 187 -7.79 -8.31 10.62
C LEU A 187 -7.59 -7.28 11.75
N LEU A 188 -8.52 -6.33 11.94
CA LEU A 188 -8.47 -5.36 13.04
C LEU A 188 -8.44 -6.04 14.41
N LYS A 189 -9.26 -7.08 14.66
CA LYS A 189 -9.22 -7.85 15.91
C LYS A 189 -7.83 -8.47 16.13
N TRP A 190 -7.23 -9.01 15.09
CA TRP A 190 -5.89 -9.57 15.18
C TRP A 190 -4.82 -8.51 15.42
N ILE A 191 -4.86 -7.36 14.70
CA ILE A 191 -3.94 -6.24 14.89
C ILE A 191 -4.02 -5.69 16.32
N TYR A 192 -5.22 -5.62 16.90
CA TYR A 192 -5.42 -5.14 18.27
C TYR A 192 -4.65 -5.95 19.32
N THR A 193 -4.32 -7.20 19.05
CA THR A 193 -3.47 -8.01 19.97
C THR A 193 -2.07 -7.45 20.14
N PHE A 194 -1.64 -6.53 19.27
CA PHE A 194 -0.32 -5.87 19.31
C PHE A 194 -0.37 -4.43 19.87
N LYS A 195 -1.46 -4.02 20.49
CA LYS A 195 -1.69 -2.65 20.99
C LYS A 195 -0.62 -2.13 21.96
N GLU A 196 0.07 -3.01 22.68
CA GLU A 196 1.16 -2.64 23.59
C GLU A 196 2.52 -2.48 22.85
N LYS A 197 2.59 -2.92 21.62
CA LYS A 197 3.82 -2.92 20.82
C LYS A 197 3.84 -1.86 19.73
N ILE A 198 2.67 -1.55 19.14
CA ILE A 198 2.54 -0.61 18.04
C ILE A 198 1.36 0.34 18.35
N ASP A 199 1.55 1.63 18.11
CA ASP A 199 0.56 2.66 18.43
C ASP A 199 -0.32 3.01 17.22
N TYR A 200 0.29 3.08 16.03
CA TYR A 200 -0.39 3.45 14.78
C TYR A 200 -0.03 2.52 13.64
N LEU A 201 -1.01 2.28 12.82
CA LEU A 201 -0.88 1.62 11.53
C LEU A 201 -1.21 2.64 10.43
N ILE A 202 -0.36 2.72 9.42
CA ILE A 202 -0.60 3.47 8.18
C ILE A 202 -0.61 2.48 7.04
N LEU A 203 -1.67 2.45 6.24
CA LEU A 203 -1.72 1.75 4.95
C LEU A 203 -1.72 2.77 3.84
N ILE A 204 -0.83 2.62 2.88
CA ILE A 204 -0.82 3.44 1.66
C ILE A 204 -0.94 2.58 0.42
N ASN A 205 -1.66 3.11 -0.57
CA ASN A 205 -1.60 2.62 -1.95
C ASN A 205 -1.33 3.81 -2.87
N PRO A 206 -0.06 4.04 -3.28
CA PRO A 206 0.30 5.14 -4.16
C PRO A 206 -0.33 5.08 -5.55
N VAL A 207 -0.75 3.88 -6.00
CA VAL A 207 -1.34 3.68 -7.33
C VAL A 207 -2.79 4.19 -7.36
N SER A 208 -3.59 3.86 -6.34
CA SER A 208 -4.97 4.35 -6.19
C SER A 208 -5.07 5.65 -5.39
N ILE A 209 -3.94 6.24 -5.00
CA ILE A 209 -3.85 7.46 -4.18
C ILE A 209 -4.68 7.34 -2.90
N SER A 210 -4.62 6.16 -2.25
CA SER A 210 -5.32 5.91 -0.99
C SER A 210 -4.38 5.87 0.20
N LEU A 211 -4.86 6.37 1.34
CA LEU A 211 -4.17 6.38 2.62
C LEU A 211 -5.18 6.14 3.74
N GLU A 212 -4.84 5.26 4.67
CA GLU A 212 -5.56 5.05 5.92
C GLU A 212 -4.59 5.12 7.11
N VAL A 213 -5.01 5.77 8.18
CA VAL A 213 -4.31 5.74 9.47
C VAL A 213 -5.23 5.20 10.53
N ILE A 214 -4.79 4.19 11.27
CA ILE A 214 -5.55 3.60 12.36
C ILE A 214 -4.77 3.70 13.65
N LYS A 215 -5.37 4.32 14.66
CA LYS A 215 -4.86 4.26 16.03
C LYS A 215 -5.25 2.90 16.61
N ILE A 216 -4.26 2.06 16.93
CA ILE A 216 -4.50 0.66 17.31
C ILE A 216 -5.34 0.56 18.59
N SER A 217 -5.12 1.41 19.56
CA SER A 217 -5.93 1.43 20.81
C SER A 217 -7.42 1.78 20.58
N SER A 218 -7.77 2.37 19.44
CA SER A 218 -9.16 2.73 19.08
C SER A 218 -9.88 1.62 18.29
N ILE A 219 -9.21 0.53 17.95
CA ILE A 219 -9.78 -0.57 17.16
C ILE A 219 -11.09 -1.14 17.76
N PRO A 220 -11.25 -1.32 19.09
CA PRO A 220 -12.53 -1.81 19.64
C PRO A 220 -13.72 -0.94 19.20
N ALA A 221 -13.59 0.38 19.23
CA ALA A 221 -14.63 1.30 18.77
C ALA A 221 -14.89 1.21 17.26
N LEU A 222 -13.86 0.90 16.47
CA LEU A 222 -14.02 0.68 15.02
C LEU A 222 -14.77 -0.62 14.73
N ILE A 223 -14.50 -1.68 15.50
CA ILE A 223 -15.15 -3.01 15.35
C ILE A 223 -16.63 -2.95 15.72
N GLU A 224 -17.01 -2.11 16.69
CA GLU A 224 -18.40 -1.94 17.14
C GLU A 224 -19.28 -1.22 16.10
N LYS A 225 -18.67 -0.49 15.14
CA LYS A 225 -19.43 0.03 14.01
C LYS A 225 -20.02 -1.15 13.23
N GLU A 226 -21.35 -1.11 12.97
CA GLU A 226 -22.15 -2.18 12.37
C GLU A 226 -21.82 -2.48 10.89
N ILE A 227 -20.61 -2.24 10.45
CA ILE A 227 -20.17 -2.51 9.09
C ILE A 227 -19.51 -3.90 9.09
N GLU A 228 -20.26 -4.90 8.68
CA GLU A 228 -19.69 -6.18 8.24
C GLU A 228 -19.33 -6.03 6.76
N VAL A 229 -18.04 -5.96 6.49
CA VAL A 229 -17.56 -5.98 5.12
C VAL A 229 -17.19 -7.42 4.78
N ILE A 230 -17.90 -8.00 3.84
CA ILE A 230 -17.57 -9.30 3.26
C ILE A 230 -16.79 -9.01 1.98
N TYR A 231 -15.48 -9.26 2.01
CA TYR A 231 -14.67 -9.16 0.82
C TYR A 231 -14.95 -10.33 -0.13
N THR A 232 -15.47 -10.00 -1.29
CA THR A 232 -15.61 -10.94 -2.40
C THR A 232 -14.31 -11.00 -3.22
N PRO A 233 -14.19 -11.91 -4.19
CA PRO A 233 -12.99 -12.04 -5.00
C PRO A 233 -12.51 -10.71 -5.57
N ILE A 234 -11.21 -10.51 -5.52
CA ILE A 234 -10.54 -9.34 -6.06
C ILE A 234 -10.44 -9.50 -7.58
N PHE A 235 -10.95 -8.54 -8.31
CA PHE A 235 -10.74 -8.42 -9.75
C PHE A 235 -9.66 -7.38 -10.00
N GLY A 236 -8.45 -7.82 -10.32
CA GLY A 236 -7.35 -6.95 -10.66
C GLY A 236 -7.08 -6.95 -12.15
N PHE A 237 -6.79 -5.76 -12.67
CA PHE A 237 -6.30 -5.59 -14.03
C PHE A 237 -5.06 -4.70 -13.99
N GLU A 238 -4.00 -5.13 -14.65
CA GLU A 238 -2.91 -4.24 -14.98
C GLU A 238 -3.23 -3.56 -16.30
N SER A 239 -3.15 -2.22 -16.33
CA SER A 239 -3.39 -1.46 -17.55
C SER A 239 -2.25 -0.49 -17.82
N HIS A 240 -1.86 -0.41 -19.10
CA HIS A 240 -0.96 0.63 -19.59
C HIS A 240 -1.64 1.37 -20.73
N ARG A 241 -1.66 2.70 -20.63
CA ARG A 241 -2.20 3.57 -21.67
C ARG A 241 -1.09 4.41 -22.25
N PHE A 242 -0.99 4.42 -23.56
CA PHE A 242 -0.03 5.20 -24.32
C PHE A 242 -0.76 6.12 -25.27
N HIS A 243 -0.21 7.33 -25.43
CA HIS A 243 -0.68 8.32 -26.38
C HIS A 243 0.51 8.83 -27.16
N GLY A 244 0.31 9.03 -28.45
CA GLY A 244 1.35 9.57 -29.32
C GLY A 244 0.79 10.07 -30.63
N MET A 245 1.56 10.88 -31.29
CA MET A 245 1.27 11.40 -32.61
C MET A 245 2.53 11.28 -33.45
N LYS A 246 2.38 10.81 -34.70
CA LYS A 246 3.47 10.73 -35.64
C LYS A 246 3.71 12.13 -36.19
N SER A 247 4.80 12.80 -35.75
CA SER A 247 5.18 14.10 -36.28
C SER A 247 5.95 13.93 -37.59
N SER A 248 5.71 14.86 -38.54
CA SER A 248 6.59 15.07 -39.68
C SER A 248 7.97 15.53 -39.22
N LYS A 249 9.02 14.86 -39.66
CA LYS A 249 10.36 15.39 -39.57
C LYS A 249 10.59 16.41 -40.65
#